data_1a18bcb4db8ee82e72bb6ecb2e7426e0
#
_entry.id   1a18bcb4db8ee82e72bb6ecb2e7426e0
#
_cell.length_a   1.000
_cell.length_b   1.000
_cell.length_c   1.000
_cell.angle_alpha   90.00
_cell.angle_beta   90.00
_cell.angle_gamma   90.00
#
_symmetry.space_group_name_H-M   'P 1'
#
loop_
_entity.id
_entity.type
_entity.pdbx_description
1 polymer ?
#
loop_
_entity_poly.entity_id
_entity_poly.type
_entity_poly.pdbx_seq_one_letter_code
_entity_poly.pdbx_strand_id
1 'polypeptide(L)'
;MNISRSARSVARGFAALTAAAVLTSAFAGPAAADPAPESPAAPSTSEAPADPPESTPPAPSPTQPESKPAAAQPRAERAQVAVSLVFDKDSYRTDEDIRFTVKLTNTGATTAAGLTMYQMVVDSTDVQVLYGGWGQLQDKPGVTLEPGKSFELAVSGKVRDLEATTATVRGILFDESGNSAGSQFGFTVPVTKAAGHATGTVYGDKNGNGVLDAGEQLAGTKVTLRYVHGSGTYTATTGPDGKFALDLPAAEYYLGGEVIDGWLFSWRTVRIGSDTDLLLRGAPPLNGALKATMAFTQDTYKVGDLAHVTVTLSNSGPIPLTGIVAACNRVGSGFVLSGRGPGWGDLAADGVTIAPGQTRTFDVSETVPQAAFNRGYVLAACDFGYPEVDTENHAEAQDRAAVPGAKGTVVGDVKQGEQGVAGVKVVLVSDQHCPVTGEQTTDAKGHFEFHDVVPGPEYRLYLLPPKGLKVKYENPTAIDVWGSSESRVGIDVEEGDAPLPVVPVNPADCTAGAPTSTTGPAGGTGGGQSGGSGLASTGVDAIGLGALALLALALGGGLVFGARRRRSA
;
A
#
# COMPACT_ATOMS: atom_id res chain seq x y z
N MET A 1 -27.34 29.17 -57.51
CA MET A 1 -27.58 30.57 -57.10
C MET A 1 -26.75 30.76 -55.84
N ASN A 2 -25.46 31.08 -55.94
CA ASN A 2 -24.79 32.38 -55.74
C ASN A 2 -25.35 33.13 -54.54
N ILE A 3 -24.60 33.41 -53.49
CA ILE A 3 -23.57 34.45 -53.30
C ILE A 3 -23.05 34.28 -51.85
N SER A 4 -21.83 33.93 -51.47
CA SER A 4 -20.58 34.67 -51.41
C SER A 4 -20.62 35.96 -50.56
N ARG A 5 -19.74 35.94 -49.53
CA ARG A 5 -18.75 36.96 -49.08
C ARG A 5 -18.74 37.06 -47.54
N SER A 6 -17.60 36.77 -46.88
CA SER A 6 -16.30 37.39 -46.91
C SER A 6 -16.08 38.44 -45.83
N ALA A 7 -15.04 38.16 -45.02
CA ALA A 7 -14.00 39.07 -44.49
C ALA A 7 -14.30 39.72 -43.12
N ARG A 8 -13.43 39.83 -42.16
CA ARG A 8 -11.99 40.07 -42.02
C ARG A 8 -11.66 40.19 -40.51
N SER A 9 -10.68 39.48 -40.10
CA SER A 9 -9.58 39.78 -39.20
C SER A 9 -9.55 41.15 -38.49
N VAL A 10 -9.32 41.16 -37.18
CA VAL A 10 -8.41 42.07 -36.51
C VAL A 10 -7.68 41.31 -35.38
N ALA A 11 -6.38 41.17 -35.56
CA ALA A 11 -5.43 40.78 -34.55
C ALA A 11 -5.13 42.00 -33.68
N ARG A 12 -5.08 41.82 -32.35
CA ARG A 12 -4.25 42.70 -31.49
C ARG A 12 -3.62 41.85 -30.40
N GLY A 13 -2.29 41.75 -30.49
CA GLY A 13 -1.44 41.12 -29.52
C GLY A 13 -1.30 41.97 -28.25
N PHE A 14 -1.12 41.24 -27.17
CA PHE A 14 -0.42 41.77 -25.99
C PHE A 14 0.61 40.72 -25.57
N ALA A 15 1.87 41.11 -25.76
CA ALA A 15 3.01 40.42 -25.19
C ALA A 15 3.08 40.81 -23.70
N ALA A 16 3.08 39.80 -22.82
CA ALA A 16 3.52 39.98 -21.44
C ALA A 16 4.73 39.08 -21.20
N LEU A 17 5.89 39.70 -21.12
CA LEU A 17 7.10 39.09 -20.60
C LEU A 17 6.90 38.76 -19.13
N THR A 18 7.09 37.51 -18.75
CA THR A 18 7.41 37.13 -17.38
C THR A 18 8.75 36.42 -17.39
N ALA A 19 9.74 37.09 -16.79
CA ALA A 19 11.07 36.54 -16.56
C ALA A 19 11.00 35.46 -15.48
N ALA A 20 11.37 34.25 -15.86
CA ALA A 20 11.63 33.17 -14.91
C ALA A 20 13.09 33.25 -14.49
N ALA A 21 13.34 33.57 -13.23
CA ALA A 21 14.67 33.48 -12.62
C ALA A 21 14.95 32.01 -12.30
N VAL A 22 15.87 31.42 -13.05
CA VAL A 22 16.45 30.11 -12.75
C VAL A 22 17.56 30.31 -11.72
N LEU A 23 17.33 29.84 -10.51
CA LEU A 23 18.37 29.71 -9.48
C LEU A 23 19.09 28.37 -9.69
N THR A 24 20.24 28.42 -10.34
CA THR A 24 21.22 27.32 -10.35
C THR A 24 22.06 27.40 -9.08
N SER A 25 21.81 26.51 -8.13
CA SER A 25 22.72 26.26 -7.02
C SER A 25 23.81 25.28 -7.47
N ALA A 26 25.01 25.82 -7.68
CA ALA A 26 26.22 25.04 -7.89
C ALA A 26 26.69 24.44 -6.56
N PHE A 27 26.72 23.14 -6.46
CA PHE A 27 27.45 22.42 -5.41
C PHE A 27 28.92 22.34 -5.80
N ALA A 28 29.76 23.09 -5.10
CA ALA A 28 31.20 22.93 -5.12
C ALA A 28 31.55 21.79 -4.15
N GLY A 29 32.15 20.72 -4.66
CA GLY A 29 32.76 19.66 -3.87
C GLY A 29 34.08 20.12 -3.28
N PRO A 30 34.50 19.64 -2.09
CA PRO A 30 35.80 19.95 -1.53
C PRO A 30 36.92 19.16 -2.22
N ALA A 31 37.97 19.87 -2.58
CA ALA A 31 39.22 19.34 -3.10
C ALA A 31 39.98 18.55 -2.01
N ALA A 32 40.56 17.44 -2.42
CA ALA A 32 41.51 16.66 -1.62
C ALA A 32 42.79 17.47 -1.37
N ALA A 33 43.22 17.51 -0.12
CA ALA A 33 44.56 18.01 0.26
C ALA A 33 45.45 16.83 0.65
N ASP A 34 46.64 16.81 0.06
CA ASP A 34 47.71 15.87 0.31
C ASP A 34 48.31 15.98 1.73
N PRO A 35 48.91 14.91 2.30
CA PRO A 35 49.49 14.92 3.63
C PRO A 35 50.90 15.50 3.65
N ALA A 36 51.19 16.32 4.65
CA ALA A 36 52.54 16.80 4.96
C ALA A 36 53.09 16.13 6.25
N PRO A 37 54.43 16.09 6.45
CA PRO A 37 55.14 15.03 7.15
C PRO A 37 55.30 15.24 8.66
N GLU A 38 55.60 14.10 9.32
CA GLU A 38 55.93 13.96 10.74
C GLU A 38 57.18 14.76 11.16
N SER A 39 57.17 15.28 12.38
CA SER A 39 58.38 15.69 13.11
C SER A 39 58.22 15.43 14.62
N PRO A 40 59.34 15.20 15.33
CA PRO A 40 59.41 14.23 16.42
C PRO A 40 59.19 14.80 17.83
N ALA A 41 59.00 13.89 18.77
CA ALA A 41 58.77 14.07 20.19
C ALA A 41 59.95 14.66 20.96
N ALA A 42 59.64 15.46 21.98
CA ALA A 42 60.56 15.75 23.09
C ALA A 42 59.82 15.62 24.44
N PRO A 43 60.51 15.20 25.50
CA PRO A 43 59.86 14.68 26.72
C PRO A 43 59.58 15.75 27.76
N SER A 44 58.45 15.59 28.47
CA SER A 44 58.11 16.44 29.62
C SER A 44 58.20 15.64 30.91
N THR A 45 58.96 16.18 31.81
CA THR A 45 59.25 15.76 33.18
C THR A 45 58.03 15.80 34.07
N SER A 46 57.94 14.75 34.89
CA SER A 46 57.08 14.54 36.03
C SER A 46 57.31 15.55 37.15
N GLU A 47 56.26 16.12 37.70
CA GLU A 47 56.26 16.73 39.02
C GLU A 47 55.05 16.21 39.79
N ALA A 48 55.31 15.59 40.95
CA ALA A 48 54.33 14.98 41.84
C ALA A 48 53.70 16.05 42.75
N PRO A 49 52.37 15.99 42.98
CA PRO A 49 51.73 16.79 44.02
C PRO A 49 51.68 15.99 45.38
N ALA A 50 51.84 16.79 46.44
CA ALA A 50 51.90 16.43 47.85
C ALA A 50 50.62 15.74 48.41
N ASP A 51 50.87 14.89 49.42
CA ASP A 51 49.84 14.21 50.25
C ASP A 51 48.85 15.14 50.96
N PRO A 52 47.58 14.81 51.01
CA PRO A 52 46.61 15.42 51.94
C PRO A 52 46.58 14.67 53.26
N PRO A 53 46.17 15.34 54.35
CA PRO A 53 46.30 14.84 55.71
C PRO A 53 45.36 13.70 56.09
N GLU A 54 45.90 12.84 56.91
CA GLU A 54 45.31 11.67 57.58
C GLU A 54 43.96 12.00 58.29
N SER A 55 42.88 11.35 57.84
CA SER A 55 41.57 11.43 58.49
C SER A 55 41.33 10.16 59.30
N THR A 56 40.99 10.38 60.54
CA THR A 56 40.65 9.40 61.58
C THR A 56 39.57 8.40 61.15
N PRO A 57 39.70 7.10 61.53
CA PRO A 57 38.71 6.08 61.11
C PRO A 57 37.35 6.26 61.85
N PRO A 58 36.22 6.12 61.15
CA PRO A 58 34.91 6.07 61.78
C PRO A 58 34.66 4.71 62.47
N ALA A 59 33.87 4.77 63.54
CA ALA A 59 33.47 3.64 64.36
C ALA A 59 32.71 2.57 63.56
N PRO A 60 32.78 1.27 63.96
CA PRO A 60 32.16 0.17 63.24
C PRO A 60 30.65 0.25 63.27
N SER A 61 30.02 0.28 62.13
CA SER A 61 28.59 0.12 61.93
C SER A 61 28.13 -1.31 62.28
N PRO A 62 26.93 -1.51 62.78
CA PRO A 62 26.44 -2.83 63.14
C PRO A 62 26.33 -3.75 61.94
N THR A 63 26.82 -4.95 62.12
CA THR A 63 26.83 -6.05 61.12
C THR A 63 25.38 -6.37 60.68
N GLN A 64 25.08 -6.06 59.44
CA GLN A 64 23.90 -6.52 58.74
C GLN A 64 24.04 -8.02 58.48
N PRO A 65 23.03 -8.86 58.76
CA PRO A 65 23.16 -10.31 58.53
C PRO A 65 23.37 -10.58 57.05
N GLU A 66 24.41 -11.35 56.78
CA GLU A 66 24.78 -11.84 55.45
C GLU A 66 23.58 -12.55 54.80
N SER A 67 22.95 -11.94 53.78
CA SER A 67 21.96 -12.60 53.00
C SER A 67 22.65 -13.72 52.19
N LYS A 68 22.28 -14.96 52.54
CA LYS A 68 22.63 -16.17 51.81
C LYS A 68 22.45 -15.91 50.30
N PRO A 69 23.45 -16.18 49.42
CA PRO A 69 23.26 -16.02 48.00
C PRO A 69 22.04 -16.82 47.57
N ALA A 70 21.06 -16.14 46.95
CA ALA A 70 19.93 -16.82 46.31
C ALA A 70 20.52 -17.77 45.29
N ALA A 71 20.21 -19.06 45.43
CA ALA A 71 20.58 -20.06 44.45
C ALA A 71 20.14 -19.53 43.08
N ALA A 72 21.09 -19.40 42.15
CA ALA A 72 20.79 -19.03 40.77
C ALA A 72 19.73 -20.00 40.25
N GLN A 73 18.54 -19.50 39.95
CA GLN A 73 17.52 -20.33 39.30
C GLN A 73 18.15 -20.87 38.01
N PRO A 74 18.05 -22.17 37.77
CA PRO A 74 18.55 -22.73 36.52
C PRO A 74 17.84 -21.99 35.40
N ARG A 75 18.63 -21.36 34.52
CA ARG A 75 18.13 -20.72 33.31
C ARG A 75 17.42 -21.80 32.52
N ALA A 76 16.10 -21.64 32.33
CA ALA A 76 15.31 -22.61 31.59
C ALA A 76 16.04 -22.95 30.28
N GLU A 77 16.34 -24.22 30.08
CA GLU A 77 16.97 -24.70 28.85
C GLU A 77 16.06 -24.33 27.70
N ARG A 78 16.56 -23.55 26.77
CA ARG A 78 15.81 -23.17 25.57
C ARG A 78 15.72 -24.34 24.61
N ALA A 79 14.62 -24.46 23.91
CA ALA A 79 14.50 -25.39 22.81
C ALA A 79 15.63 -25.15 21.79
N GLN A 80 16.25 -26.23 21.34
CA GLN A 80 17.29 -26.21 20.31
C GLN A 80 16.79 -26.95 19.09
N VAL A 81 16.65 -26.28 17.96
CA VAL A 81 16.19 -26.90 16.71
C VAL A 81 17.33 -26.90 15.70
N ALA A 82 17.72 -28.08 15.27
CA ALA A 82 18.64 -28.26 14.15
C ALA A 82 17.86 -28.16 12.84
N VAL A 83 18.41 -27.41 11.89
CA VAL A 83 17.90 -27.27 10.53
C VAL A 83 18.84 -27.99 9.58
N SER A 84 18.29 -28.88 8.76
CA SER A 84 18.98 -29.45 7.60
C SER A 84 18.15 -29.22 6.35
N LEU A 85 18.81 -29.10 5.20
CA LEU A 85 18.18 -28.87 3.92
C LEU A 85 18.82 -29.78 2.88
N VAL A 86 17.99 -30.40 2.06
CA VAL A 86 18.41 -31.25 0.95
C VAL A 86 17.77 -30.73 -0.32
N PHE A 87 18.58 -30.36 -1.28
CA PHE A 87 18.14 -30.01 -2.63
C PHE A 87 17.79 -31.30 -3.41
N ASP A 88 16.79 -31.23 -4.29
CA ASP A 88 16.39 -32.39 -5.11
C ASP A 88 17.33 -32.64 -6.31
N LYS A 89 18.25 -31.68 -6.58
CA LYS A 89 19.30 -31.76 -7.61
C LYS A 89 20.63 -31.23 -7.09
N ASP A 90 21.73 -31.72 -7.67
CA ASP A 90 23.09 -31.21 -7.39
C ASP A 90 23.35 -29.83 -8.02
N SER A 91 22.57 -29.45 -9.03
CA SER A 91 22.63 -28.14 -9.69
C SER A 91 21.32 -27.81 -10.39
N TYR A 92 21.03 -26.53 -10.60
CA TYR A 92 19.86 -26.03 -11.29
C TYR A 92 20.23 -25.10 -12.43
N ARG A 93 19.29 -24.86 -13.32
CA ARG A 93 19.34 -23.74 -14.25
C ARG A 93 18.61 -22.54 -13.64
N THR A 94 18.98 -21.33 -14.04
CA THR A 94 18.35 -20.11 -13.51
C THR A 94 16.86 -19.94 -13.87
N ASP A 95 16.37 -20.68 -14.89
CA ASP A 95 14.96 -20.72 -15.30
C ASP A 95 14.11 -21.79 -14.58
N GLU A 96 14.73 -22.60 -13.74
CA GLU A 96 14.06 -23.64 -12.97
C GLU A 96 13.63 -23.17 -11.57
N ASP A 97 12.71 -23.92 -10.97
CA ASP A 97 12.43 -23.82 -9.55
C ASP A 97 13.55 -24.51 -8.76
N ILE A 98 14.12 -23.80 -7.80
CA ILE A 98 15.01 -24.39 -6.80
C ILE A 98 14.15 -25.15 -5.79
N ARG A 99 14.19 -26.47 -5.82
CA ARG A 99 13.38 -27.35 -4.96
C ARG A 99 14.25 -27.97 -3.88
N PHE A 100 13.75 -27.96 -2.66
CA PHE A 100 14.45 -28.51 -1.52
C PHE A 100 13.48 -29.00 -0.44
N THR A 101 13.95 -29.92 0.38
CA THR A 101 13.25 -30.34 1.60
C THR A 101 13.98 -29.80 2.81
N VAL A 102 13.27 -29.03 3.63
CA VAL A 102 13.75 -28.58 4.94
C VAL A 102 13.32 -29.60 5.98
N LYS A 103 14.26 -30.01 6.81
CA LYS A 103 14.01 -30.85 7.97
C LYS A 103 14.43 -30.10 9.23
N LEU A 104 13.46 -29.95 10.14
CA LEU A 104 13.65 -29.42 11.48
C LEU A 104 13.71 -30.58 12.46
N THR A 105 14.68 -30.59 13.37
CA THR A 105 14.77 -31.60 14.43
C THR A 105 14.99 -30.90 15.76
N ASN A 106 14.12 -31.13 16.72
CA ASN A 106 14.32 -30.64 18.08
C ASN A 106 15.38 -31.50 18.78
N THR A 107 16.60 -30.94 18.91
CA THR A 107 17.75 -31.58 19.58
C THR A 107 17.84 -31.19 21.05
N GLY A 108 16.98 -30.28 21.53
CA GLY A 108 16.92 -29.85 22.91
C GLY A 108 16.11 -30.79 23.78
N ALA A 109 16.15 -30.53 25.09
CA ALA A 109 15.42 -31.29 26.10
C ALA A 109 13.97 -30.79 26.35
N THR A 110 13.61 -29.62 25.78
CA THR A 110 12.29 -28.98 25.94
C THR A 110 11.55 -28.94 24.62
N THR A 111 10.21 -28.91 24.68
CA THR A 111 9.36 -28.76 23.49
C THR A 111 9.65 -27.41 22.81
N ALA A 112 9.85 -27.44 21.50
CA ALA A 112 9.93 -26.26 20.64
C ALA A 112 8.55 -25.93 20.10
N ALA A 113 7.85 -24.96 20.70
CA ALA A 113 6.49 -24.61 20.35
C ALA A 113 6.42 -23.45 19.36
N GLY A 114 5.45 -23.51 18.44
CA GLY A 114 5.10 -22.41 17.55
C GLY A 114 6.22 -21.98 16.61
N LEU A 115 7.01 -22.93 16.09
CA LEU A 115 8.14 -22.64 15.20
C LEU A 115 7.66 -22.01 13.90
N THR A 116 8.19 -20.83 13.61
CA THR A 116 8.01 -20.13 12.33
C THR A 116 9.35 -19.85 11.66
N MET A 117 9.34 -19.78 10.33
CA MET A 117 10.51 -19.53 9.52
C MET A 117 10.53 -18.06 9.06
N TYR A 118 11.60 -17.36 9.40
CA TYR A 118 11.90 -16.08 8.77
C TYR A 118 12.97 -16.29 7.69
N GLN A 119 12.54 -16.17 6.44
CA GLN A 119 13.46 -16.23 5.32
C GLN A 119 14.32 -14.96 5.30
N MET A 120 15.62 -15.13 5.21
CA MET A 120 16.57 -14.03 5.07
C MET A 120 16.94 -13.86 3.60
N VAL A 121 16.68 -12.67 3.06
CA VAL A 121 17.09 -12.29 1.71
C VAL A 121 18.04 -11.10 1.87
N VAL A 122 19.34 -11.37 1.88
CA VAL A 122 20.40 -10.39 2.19
C VAL A 122 21.26 -10.05 0.99
N ASP A 123 21.33 -10.92 -0.02
CA ASP A 123 22.06 -10.67 -1.25
C ASP A 123 21.32 -11.19 -2.51
N SER A 124 21.87 -10.92 -3.69
CA SER A 124 21.25 -11.30 -4.97
C SER A 124 21.25 -12.80 -5.24
N THR A 125 22.13 -13.55 -4.60
CA THR A 125 22.21 -15.02 -4.75
C THR A 125 21.18 -15.75 -3.89
N ASP A 126 20.47 -15.06 -3.00
CA ASP A 126 19.48 -15.70 -2.15
C ASP A 126 18.26 -16.13 -2.96
N VAL A 127 17.81 -17.36 -2.67
CA VAL A 127 16.57 -17.91 -3.24
C VAL A 127 15.37 -17.16 -2.68
N GLN A 128 14.44 -16.75 -3.52
CA GLN A 128 13.17 -16.21 -3.09
C GLN A 128 12.11 -17.31 -3.06
N VAL A 129 11.63 -17.64 -1.86
CA VAL A 129 10.43 -18.44 -1.67
C VAL A 129 9.23 -17.50 -1.63
N LEU A 130 8.22 -17.74 -2.45
CA LEU A 130 7.02 -16.91 -2.52
C LEU A 130 6.17 -17.07 -1.25
N TYR A 131 5.32 -16.08 -0.98
CA TYR A 131 4.41 -16.13 0.16
C TYR A 131 3.56 -17.40 0.14
N GLY A 132 3.43 -18.03 1.31
CA GLY A 132 2.77 -19.34 1.44
C GLY A 132 3.68 -20.55 1.15
N GLY A 133 4.84 -20.35 0.51
CA GLY A 133 5.77 -21.45 0.17
C GLY A 133 6.42 -22.13 1.39
N TRP A 134 6.45 -21.47 2.53
CA TRP A 134 6.89 -22.06 3.80
C TRP A 134 5.77 -22.82 4.54
N GLY A 135 4.56 -22.95 3.98
CA GLY A 135 3.48 -23.74 4.53
C GLY A 135 3.22 -23.44 6.01
N GLN A 136 3.19 -24.47 6.86
CA GLN A 136 2.96 -24.31 8.31
C GLN A 136 4.05 -23.51 9.03
N LEU A 137 5.21 -23.29 8.42
CA LEU A 137 6.28 -22.46 8.97
C LEU A 137 6.12 -20.99 8.60
N GLN A 138 5.14 -20.61 7.76
CA GLN A 138 4.95 -19.25 7.28
C GLN A 138 4.45 -18.32 8.38
N ASP A 139 3.38 -18.73 9.05
CA ASP A 139 2.62 -17.90 9.98
C ASP A 139 2.27 -18.67 11.25
N LYS A 140 1.88 -17.95 12.30
CA LYS A 140 1.38 -18.56 13.54
C LYS A 140 0.08 -19.36 13.27
N PRO A 141 -0.12 -20.49 13.95
CA PRO A 141 0.57 -20.95 15.17
C PRO A 141 1.91 -21.63 14.93
N GLY A 142 2.35 -21.87 13.68
CA GLY A 142 3.61 -22.52 13.40
C GLY A 142 3.63 -24.04 13.72
N VAL A 143 4.83 -24.61 13.80
CA VAL A 143 5.05 -26.03 14.06
C VAL A 143 5.55 -26.25 15.49
N THR A 144 5.01 -27.27 16.19
CA THR A 144 5.48 -27.66 17.53
C THR A 144 6.19 -29.01 17.46
N LEU A 145 7.42 -29.06 18.00
CA LEU A 145 8.25 -30.27 18.05
C LEU A 145 8.60 -30.65 19.47
N GLU A 146 8.19 -31.83 19.90
CA GLU A 146 8.67 -32.45 21.12
C GLU A 146 10.18 -32.80 21.02
N PRO A 147 10.88 -32.99 22.16
CA PRO A 147 12.28 -33.44 22.16
C PRO A 147 12.50 -34.66 21.27
N GLY A 148 13.51 -34.61 20.40
CA GLY A 148 13.88 -35.68 19.47
C GLY A 148 12.94 -35.84 18.27
N LYS A 149 11.86 -35.07 18.13
CA LYS A 149 10.96 -35.14 16.98
C LYS A 149 11.44 -34.27 15.83
N SER A 150 11.04 -34.65 14.62
CA SER A 150 11.35 -33.94 13.40
C SER A 150 10.10 -33.59 12.60
N PHE A 151 10.21 -32.51 11.81
CA PHE A 151 9.22 -32.06 10.83
C PHE A 151 9.93 -31.85 9.48
N GLU A 152 9.31 -32.28 8.40
CA GLU A 152 9.84 -32.11 7.05
C GLU A 152 8.86 -31.34 6.18
N LEU A 153 9.36 -30.43 5.35
CA LEU A 153 8.59 -29.61 4.44
C LEU A 153 9.30 -29.50 3.10
N ALA A 154 8.61 -29.86 2.01
CA ALA A 154 9.06 -29.59 0.65
C ALA A 154 8.76 -28.12 0.30
N VAL A 155 9.77 -27.40 -0.17
CA VAL A 155 9.73 -25.98 -0.49
C VAL A 155 10.28 -25.75 -1.88
N SER A 156 9.76 -24.76 -2.59
CA SER A 156 10.34 -24.30 -3.84
C SER A 156 10.50 -22.78 -3.84
N GLY A 157 11.53 -22.30 -4.54
CA GLY A 157 11.80 -20.88 -4.69
C GLY A 157 12.44 -20.56 -6.03
N LYS A 158 12.66 -19.29 -6.29
CA LYS A 158 13.30 -18.79 -7.52
C LYS A 158 14.64 -18.14 -7.22
N VAL A 159 15.56 -18.23 -8.17
CA VAL A 159 16.80 -17.45 -8.18
C VAL A 159 16.41 -15.97 -8.32
N ARG A 160 17.07 -15.07 -7.59
CA ARG A 160 16.85 -13.62 -7.72
C ARG A 160 17.79 -12.95 -8.71
N ASP A 161 18.94 -13.53 -8.93
CA ASP A 161 19.93 -13.04 -9.89
C ASP A 161 20.15 -14.09 -10.98
N LEU A 162 19.70 -13.78 -12.18
CA LEU A 162 19.79 -14.65 -13.35
C LEU A 162 21.23 -14.81 -13.87
N GLU A 163 22.18 -14.03 -13.38
CA GLU A 163 23.60 -14.11 -13.68
C GLU A 163 24.39 -14.88 -12.59
N ALA A 164 23.71 -15.28 -11.52
CA ALA A 164 24.35 -16.00 -10.42
C ALA A 164 24.85 -17.38 -10.83
N THR A 165 25.95 -17.81 -10.21
CA THR A 165 26.51 -19.17 -10.34
C THR A 165 26.15 -20.08 -9.16
N THR A 166 25.56 -19.51 -8.13
CA THR A 166 25.08 -20.23 -6.94
C THR A 166 23.74 -19.64 -6.47
N ALA A 167 22.91 -20.48 -5.86
CA ALA A 167 21.69 -20.07 -5.17
C ALA A 167 21.77 -20.49 -3.69
N THR A 168 21.39 -19.59 -2.79
CA THR A 168 21.50 -19.81 -1.34
C THR A 168 20.13 -19.70 -0.68
N VAL A 169 19.75 -20.67 0.11
CA VAL A 169 18.56 -20.61 0.97
C VAL A 169 19.01 -20.23 2.37
N ARG A 170 18.60 -19.05 2.85
CA ARG A 170 18.93 -18.53 4.19
C ARG A 170 17.69 -18.35 5.03
N GLY A 171 17.84 -18.58 6.32
CA GLY A 171 16.74 -18.33 7.25
C GLY A 171 17.14 -18.44 8.70
N ILE A 172 16.17 -18.10 9.55
CA ILE A 172 16.23 -18.25 10.99
C ILE A 172 14.86 -18.72 11.48
N LEU A 173 14.85 -19.64 12.46
CA LEU A 173 13.63 -20.09 13.13
C LEU A 173 13.38 -19.26 14.37
N PHE A 174 12.10 -18.91 14.57
CA PHE A 174 11.61 -18.31 15.79
C PHE A 174 10.61 -19.23 16.49
N ASP A 175 10.61 -19.22 17.82
CA ASP A 175 9.59 -19.87 18.64
C ASP A 175 8.34 -18.99 18.81
N GLU A 176 7.32 -19.48 19.53
CA GLU A 176 6.06 -18.76 19.78
C GLU A 176 6.26 -17.43 20.53
N SER A 177 7.33 -17.31 21.32
CA SER A 177 7.72 -16.11 22.07
C SER A 177 8.53 -15.12 21.23
N GLY A 178 8.84 -15.46 19.97
CA GLY A 178 9.67 -14.64 19.09
C GLY A 178 11.17 -14.73 19.37
N ASN A 179 11.62 -15.73 20.15
CA ASN A 179 13.04 -15.98 20.31
C ASN A 179 13.57 -16.89 19.20
N SER A 180 14.86 -16.72 18.86
CA SER A 180 15.52 -17.65 17.95
C SER A 180 15.56 -19.06 18.56
N ALA A 181 14.98 -20.04 17.86
CA ALA A 181 14.93 -21.44 18.25
C ALA A 181 16.14 -22.26 17.77
N GLY A 182 17.09 -21.63 17.07
CA GLY A 182 18.29 -22.25 16.55
C GLY A 182 19.24 -21.22 15.94
N SER A 183 20.32 -21.69 15.31
CA SER A 183 21.24 -20.84 14.59
C SER A 183 20.67 -20.41 13.24
N GLN A 184 21.07 -19.24 12.78
CA GLN A 184 20.87 -18.86 11.38
C GLN A 184 21.54 -19.90 10.48
N PHE A 185 20.88 -20.27 9.40
CA PHE A 185 21.40 -21.24 8.43
C PHE A 185 21.53 -20.64 7.04
N GLY A 186 22.40 -21.24 6.24
CA GLY A 186 22.56 -20.95 4.82
C GLY A 186 23.02 -22.20 4.08
N PHE A 187 22.27 -22.62 3.06
CA PHE A 187 22.57 -23.79 2.23
C PHE A 187 22.64 -23.33 0.77
N THR A 188 23.72 -23.71 0.10
CA THR A 188 24.03 -23.25 -1.26
C THR A 188 24.05 -24.41 -2.24
N VAL A 189 23.53 -24.16 -3.44
CA VAL A 189 23.57 -25.08 -4.57
C VAL A 189 24.10 -24.37 -5.82
N PRO A 190 24.88 -25.02 -6.68
CA PRO A 190 25.29 -24.47 -7.97
C PRO A 190 24.10 -24.17 -8.87
N VAL A 191 24.18 -23.05 -9.61
CA VAL A 191 23.23 -22.74 -10.70
C VAL A 191 23.99 -22.40 -11.97
N THR A 192 23.37 -22.65 -13.11
CA THR A 192 23.88 -22.33 -14.43
C THR A 192 22.92 -21.42 -15.17
N LYS A 193 23.46 -20.41 -15.84
CA LYS A 193 22.66 -19.48 -16.62
C LYS A 193 21.89 -20.19 -17.73
N ALA A 194 20.59 -20.00 -17.78
CA ALA A 194 19.75 -20.43 -18.88
C ALA A 194 19.71 -19.32 -19.94
N ALA A 195 20.21 -19.58 -21.15
CA ALA A 195 20.11 -18.63 -22.24
C ALA A 195 18.68 -18.54 -22.78
N GLY A 196 18.23 -17.33 -23.08
CA GLY A 196 16.96 -17.05 -23.72
C GLY A 196 17.13 -16.05 -24.86
N HIS A 197 16.19 -16.07 -25.79
CA HIS A 197 16.14 -15.16 -26.93
C HIS A 197 14.69 -14.70 -27.12
N ALA A 198 14.48 -13.40 -27.24
CA ALA A 198 13.19 -12.81 -27.53
C ALA A 198 13.26 -12.00 -28.81
N THR A 199 12.33 -12.26 -29.73
CA THR A 199 12.00 -11.39 -30.85
C THR A 199 10.61 -10.83 -30.67
N GLY A 200 10.25 -9.83 -31.44
CA GLY A 200 8.86 -9.38 -31.44
C GLY A 200 8.61 -8.17 -32.31
N THR A 201 7.32 -7.83 -32.42
CA THR A 201 6.85 -6.64 -33.13
C THR A 201 6.03 -5.77 -32.16
N VAL A 202 6.30 -4.46 -32.18
CA VAL A 202 5.57 -3.45 -31.40
C VAL A 202 4.71 -2.63 -32.35
N TYR A 203 3.43 -2.45 -32.01
CA TYR A 203 2.52 -1.65 -32.82
C TYR A 203 1.55 -0.82 -31.97
N GLY A 204 1.13 0.32 -32.51
CA GLY A 204 0.09 1.17 -31.95
C GLY A 204 -1.22 0.92 -32.69
N ASP A 205 -2.19 0.36 -32.03
CA ASP A 205 -3.50 0.00 -32.59
C ASP A 205 -4.33 1.27 -32.83
N LYS A 206 -4.15 1.85 -34.01
CA LYS A 206 -4.76 3.14 -34.42
C LYS A 206 -6.26 3.05 -34.66
N ASN A 207 -6.74 1.88 -35.05
CA ASN A 207 -8.15 1.69 -35.36
C ASN A 207 -8.92 0.94 -34.26
N GLY A 208 -8.22 0.51 -33.18
CA GLY A 208 -8.82 -0.13 -32.00
C GLY A 208 -9.31 -1.56 -32.25
N ASN A 209 -8.86 -2.23 -33.33
CA ASN A 209 -9.32 -3.56 -33.71
C ASN A 209 -8.56 -4.72 -33.03
N GLY A 210 -7.46 -4.41 -32.35
CA GLY A 210 -6.64 -5.38 -31.63
C GLY A 210 -5.69 -6.21 -32.52
N VAL A 211 -5.62 -5.91 -33.82
CA VAL A 211 -4.81 -6.62 -34.83
C VAL A 211 -3.75 -5.67 -35.37
N LEU A 212 -2.56 -6.20 -35.64
CA LEU A 212 -1.51 -5.43 -36.30
C LEU A 212 -1.86 -5.19 -37.77
N ASP A 213 -2.12 -3.94 -38.14
CA ASP A 213 -2.38 -3.51 -39.48
C ASP A 213 -1.16 -2.81 -40.12
N ALA A 214 -1.21 -2.64 -41.45
CA ALA A 214 -0.16 -1.95 -42.18
C ALA A 214 -0.06 -0.47 -41.73
N GLY A 215 1.14 -0.04 -41.35
CA GLY A 215 1.40 1.33 -40.90
C GLY A 215 1.15 1.58 -39.40
N GLU A 216 0.91 0.54 -38.63
CA GLU A 216 0.78 0.59 -37.16
C GLU A 216 2.07 0.23 -36.43
N GLN A 217 3.08 -0.29 -37.13
CA GLN A 217 4.37 -0.63 -36.54
C GLN A 217 5.01 0.60 -35.89
N LEU A 218 5.54 0.44 -34.68
CA LEU A 218 6.19 1.51 -33.92
C LEU A 218 7.71 1.35 -33.98
N ALA A 219 8.36 2.24 -34.77
CA ALA A 219 9.81 2.32 -34.88
C ALA A 219 10.41 3.13 -33.70
N GLY A 220 11.61 2.76 -33.26
CA GLY A 220 12.31 3.49 -32.19
C GLY A 220 11.74 3.30 -30.77
N THR A 221 10.76 2.43 -30.60
CA THR A 221 10.11 2.18 -29.32
C THR A 221 11.00 1.34 -28.42
N LYS A 222 11.20 1.79 -27.17
CA LYS A 222 11.97 1.06 -26.16
C LYS A 222 11.13 -0.02 -25.52
N VAL A 223 11.54 -1.27 -25.69
CA VAL A 223 10.95 -2.44 -25.02
C VAL A 223 11.76 -2.75 -23.77
N THR A 224 11.10 -2.88 -22.62
CA THR A 224 11.74 -3.18 -21.33
C THR A 224 11.15 -4.45 -20.75
N LEU A 225 12.00 -5.44 -20.45
CA LEU A 225 11.65 -6.66 -19.74
C LEU A 225 12.29 -6.63 -18.35
N ARG A 226 11.48 -6.75 -17.29
CA ARG A 226 11.95 -6.76 -15.89
C ARG A 226 11.73 -8.14 -15.30
N TYR A 227 12.76 -8.74 -14.73
CA TYR A 227 12.64 -10.05 -14.11
C TYR A 227 11.63 -10.02 -12.96
N VAL A 228 10.71 -11.00 -12.93
CA VAL A 228 9.60 -11.05 -11.97
C VAL A 228 10.08 -11.28 -10.54
N HIS A 229 11.14 -12.09 -10.34
CA HIS A 229 11.61 -12.51 -9.02
C HIS A 229 12.91 -11.84 -8.55
N GLY A 230 13.37 -10.79 -9.24
CA GLY A 230 14.64 -10.15 -8.91
C GLY A 230 14.86 -8.81 -9.60
N SER A 231 16.12 -8.42 -9.75
CA SER A 231 16.52 -7.08 -10.20
C SER A 231 16.91 -6.97 -11.68
N GLY A 232 16.83 -8.05 -12.45
CA GLY A 232 17.23 -8.05 -13.88
C GLY A 232 16.32 -7.16 -14.73
N THR A 233 16.92 -6.23 -15.50
CA THR A 233 16.21 -5.39 -16.47
C THR A 233 16.95 -5.43 -17.80
N TYR A 234 16.22 -5.77 -18.86
CA TYR A 234 16.75 -5.94 -20.21
C TYR A 234 15.97 -5.07 -21.18
N THR A 235 16.66 -4.42 -22.12
CA THR A 235 16.03 -3.46 -23.04
C THR A 235 16.45 -3.69 -24.47
N ALA A 236 15.51 -3.50 -25.40
CA ALA A 236 15.76 -3.40 -26.82
C ALA A 236 15.04 -2.18 -27.40
N THR A 237 15.44 -1.73 -28.59
CA THR A 237 14.75 -0.66 -29.33
C THR A 237 14.29 -1.21 -30.66
N THR A 238 13.06 -0.93 -31.07
CA THR A 238 12.50 -1.42 -32.31
C THR A 238 13.14 -0.74 -33.53
N GLY A 239 13.38 -1.53 -34.56
CA GLY A 239 13.80 -1.04 -35.88
C GLY A 239 12.69 -0.29 -36.63
N PRO A 240 12.98 0.17 -37.86
CA PRO A 240 12.00 0.88 -38.71
C PRO A 240 10.73 0.08 -39.02
N ASP A 241 10.80 -1.24 -38.92
CA ASP A 241 9.68 -2.18 -39.14
C ASP A 241 8.94 -2.54 -37.86
N GLY A 242 9.24 -1.85 -36.76
CA GLY A 242 8.65 -2.09 -35.43
C GLY A 242 9.14 -3.37 -34.75
N LYS A 243 10.16 -4.05 -35.32
CA LYS A 243 10.68 -5.30 -34.76
C LYS A 243 11.85 -5.08 -33.81
N PHE A 244 11.98 -5.96 -32.84
CA PHE A 244 13.14 -6.04 -31.94
C PHE A 244 13.65 -7.46 -31.79
N ALA A 245 14.90 -7.60 -31.38
CA ALA A 245 15.50 -8.84 -30.94
C ALA A 245 16.35 -8.57 -29.71
N LEU A 246 16.37 -9.50 -28.76
CA LEU A 246 17.05 -9.35 -27.49
C LEU A 246 17.50 -10.69 -26.93
N ASP A 247 18.80 -10.81 -26.66
CA ASP A 247 19.37 -11.92 -25.89
C ASP A 247 19.32 -11.59 -24.40
N LEU A 248 18.73 -12.48 -23.62
CA LEU A 248 18.57 -12.33 -22.18
C LEU A 248 18.47 -13.72 -21.55
N PRO A 249 18.61 -13.87 -20.22
CA PRO A 249 18.37 -15.15 -19.57
C PRO A 249 16.95 -15.65 -19.79
N ALA A 250 16.77 -16.96 -19.94
CA ALA A 250 15.45 -17.57 -19.94
C ALA A 250 14.81 -17.44 -18.54
N ALA A 251 13.65 -16.80 -18.46
CA ALA A 251 12.91 -16.59 -17.21
C ALA A 251 11.53 -16.00 -17.48
N GLU A 252 10.80 -15.66 -16.41
CA GLU A 252 9.57 -14.88 -16.46
C GLU A 252 9.87 -13.39 -16.26
N TYR A 253 9.29 -12.54 -17.10
CA TYR A 253 9.51 -11.11 -17.11
C TYR A 253 8.21 -10.34 -17.09
N TYR A 254 8.18 -9.23 -16.36
CA TYR A 254 7.18 -8.19 -16.55
C TYR A 254 7.49 -7.40 -17.81
N LEU A 255 6.46 -7.15 -18.59
CA LEU A 255 6.50 -6.36 -19.82
C LEU A 255 5.32 -5.41 -19.84
N GLY A 256 5.51 -4.15 -20.26
CA GLY A 256 4.45 -3.15 -20.37
C GLY A 256 4.26 -2.29 -19.12
N GLY A 257 3.07 -1.71 -18.98
CA GLY A 257 2.68 -0.81 -17.89
C GLY A 257 3.20 0.62 -18.05
N GLU A 258 3.71 0.98 -19.21
CA GLU A 258 4.26 2.30 -19.50
C GLU A 258 3.55 2.94 -20.68
N VAL A 259 3.42 4.27 -20.67
CA VAL A 259 3.05 5.04 -21.85
C VAL A 259 4.33 5.37 -22.61
N ILE A 260 4.50 4.81 -23.79
CA ILE A 260 5.67 4.99 -24.64
C ILE A 260 5.19 5.59 -25.97
N ASP A 261 5.77 6.72 -26.37
CA ASP A 261 5.44 7.43 -27.62
C ASP A 261 3.92 7.67 -27.82
N GLY A 262 3.20 7.93 -26.71
CA GLY A 262 1.76 8.16 -26.73
C GLY A 262 0.91 6.88 -26.80
N TRP A 263 1.50 5.71 -26.63
CA TRP A 263 0.81 4.42 -26.58
C TRP A 263 0.94 3.78 -25.21
N LEU A 264 -0.15 3.25 -24.71
CA LEU A 264 -0.23 2.55 -23.43
C LEU A 264 -0.06 1.04 -23.67
N PHE A 265 0.94 0.45 -23.03
CA PHE A 265 1.18 -1.00 -23.07
C PHE A 265 0.72 -1.64 -21.78
N SER A 266 -0.22 -2.58 -21.86
CA SER A 266 -0.71 -3.30 -20.67
C SER A 266 0.39 -4.12 -20.01
N TRP A 267 0.35 -4.17 -18.67
CA TRP A 267 1.21 -5.07 -17.90
C TRP A 267 0.88 -6.52 -18.23
N ARG A 268 1.90 -7.29 -18.51
CA ARG A 268 1.77 -8.74 -18.62
C ARG A 268 3.05 -9.45 -18.21
N THR A 269 2.91 -10.66 -17.75
CA THR A 269 4.03 -11.57 -17.52
C THR A 269 4.27 -12.39 -18.80
N VAL A 270 5.51 -12.43 -19.24
CA VAL A 270 5.94 -13.23 -20.40
C VAL A 270 7.04 -14.19 -19.98
N ARG A 271 6.98 -15.43 -20.45
CA ARG A 271 8.03 -16.41 -20.23
C ARG A 271 8.95 -16.43 -21.46
N ILE A 272 10.22 -16.07 -21.26
CA ILE A 272 11.25 -16.12 -22.30
C ILE A 272 11.96 -17.46 -22.21
N GLY A 273 11.99 -18.16 -23.33
CA GLY A 273 12.75 -19.39 -23.55
C GLY A 273 13.88 -19.19 -24.55
N SER A 274 14.32 -20.28 -25.17
CA SER A 274 15.38 -20.25 -26.19
C SER A 274 14.99 -19.49 -27.45
N ASP A 275 13.67 -19.41 -27.72
CA ASP A 275 13.15 -18.76 -28.94
C ASP A 275 11.69 -18.33 -28.66
N THR A 276 11.49 -17.04 -28.40
CA THR A 276 10.19 -16.48 -28.03
C THR A 276 9.87 -15.29 -28.89
N ASP A 277 8.75 -15.35 -29.62
CA ASP A 277 8.26 -14.24 -30.45
C ASP A 277 7.09 -13.54 -29.75
N LEU A 278 7.13 -12.21 -29.67
CA LEU A 278 6.21 -11.36 -28.92
C LEU A 278 5.49 -10.38 -29.86
N LEU A 279 4.17 -10.30 -29.71
CA LEU A 279 3.38 -9.24 -30.32
C LEU A 279 2.93 -8.27 -29.23
N LEU A 280 3.40 -7.01 -29.30
CA LEU A 280 3.16 -5.97 -28.31
C LEU A 280 2.22 -4.92 -28.86
N ARG A 281 1.00 -4.91 -28.34
CA ARG A 281 -0.03 -3.93 -28.68
C ARG A 281 0.06 -2.72 -27.78
N GLY A 282 0.24 -1.55 -28.36
CA GLY A 282 -0.01 -0.26 -27.73
C GLY A 282 -1.47 0.15 -27.95
N ALA A 283 -2.19 0.38 -26.87
CA ALA A 283 -3.55 0.93 -26.91
C ALA A 283 -3.51 2.46 -26.75
N PRO A 284 -4.55 3.21 -27.20
CA PRO A 284 -4.60 4.65 -26.98
C PRO A 284 -4.73 4.95 -25.46
N PRO A 285 -4.04 5.98 -24.93
CA PRO A 285 -4.18 6.38 -23.54
C PRO A 285 -5.62 6.79 -23.23
N LEU A 286 -6.11 6.39 -22.07
CA LEU A 286 -7.49 6.67 -21.65
C LEU A 286 -7.65 8.07 -21.03
N ASN A 287 -6.55 8.69 -20.58
CA ASN A 287 -6.55 10.00 -19.91
C ASN A 287 -7.28 11.06 -20.72
N GLY A 288 -8.40 11.57 -20.17
CA GLY A 288 -9.23 12.58 -20.78
C GLY A 288 -10.11 12.09 -21.96
N ALA A 289 -9.87 10.87 -22.49
CA ALA A 289 -10.68 10.29 -23.56
C ALA A 289 -11.87 9.50 -23.01
N LEU A 290 -11.63 8.61 -22.04
CA LEU A 290 -12.68 7.83 -21.40
C LEU A 290 -13.24 8.58 -20.17
N LYS A 291 -14.56 8.68 -20.08
CA LYS A 291 -15.28 9.12 -18.89
C LYS A 291 -16.25 8.02 -18.46
N ALA A 292 -16.39 7.87 -17.14
CA ALA A 292 -17.28 6.90 -16.53
C ALA A 292 -18.20 7.60 -15.51
N THR A 293 -19.44 7.16 -15.42
CA THR A 293 -20.35 7.46 -14.32
C THR A 293 -21.09 6.19 -13.92
N MET A 294 -21.46 6.11 -12.64
CA MET A 294 -22.25 5.02 -12.09
C MET A 294 -23.41 5.58 -11.28
N ALA A 295 -24.54 4.87 -11.26
CA ALA A 295 -25.67 5.20 -10.42
C ALA A 295 -26.45 3.93 -10.07
N PHE A 296 -26.74 3.72 -8.78
CA PHE A 296 -27.72 2.71 -8.37
C PHE A 296 -29.10 3.07 -8.90
N THR A 297 -29.90 2.07 -9.28
CA THR A 297 -31.27 2.31 -9.78
C THR A 297 -32.28 2.54 -8.66
N GLN A 298 -31.89 2.28 -7.40
CA GLN A 298 -32.71 2.52 -6.20
C GLN A 298 -31.83 3.14 -5.11
N ASP A 299 -32.41 4.01 -4.30
CA ASP A 299 -31.71 4.65 -3.17
C ASP A 299 -31.46 3.69 -1.98
N THR A 300 -32.21 2.59 -1.92
CA THR A 300 -32.20 1.66 -0.78
C THR A 300 -32.36 0.22 -1.24
N TYR A 301 -31.54 -0.66 -0.68
CA TYR A 301 -31.58 -2.10 -0.86
C TYR A 301 -31.55 -2.82 0.49
N LYS A 302 -31.84 -4.13 0.48
CA LYS A 302 -31.61 -5.03 1.60
C LYS A 302 -30.46 -5.97 1.27
N VAL A 303 -29.83 -6.52 2.30
CA VAL A 303 -28.88 -7.61 2.11
C VAL A 303 -29.52 -8.77 1.35
N GLY A 304 -28.82 -9.27 0.35
CA GLY A 304 -29.29 -10.35 -0.52
C GLY A 304 -30.15 -9.90 -1.70
N ASP A 305 -30.61 -8.65 -1.76
CA ASP A 305 -31.27 -8.11 -2.94
C ASP A 305 -30.29 -8.09 -4.14
N LEU A 306 -30.82 -8.20 -5.35
CA LEU A 306 -30.05 -7.97 -6.55
C LEU A 306 -30.04 -6.45 -6.81
N ALA A 307 -28.89 -5.83 -6.53
CA ALA A 307 -28.72 -4.41 -6.80
C ALA A 307 -28.41 -4.19 -8.29
N HIS A 308 -29.10 -3.24 -8.91
CA HIS A 308 -28.85 -2.79 -10.28
C HIS A 308 -28.11 -1.46 -10.26
N VAL A 309 -27.06 -1.38 -11.08
CA VAL A 309 -26.23 -0.17 -11.24
C VAL A 309 -26.16 0.19 -12.72
N THR A 310 -26.52 1.41 -13.04
CA THR A 310 -26.35 1.96 -14.39
C THR A 310 -24.91 2.48 -14.52
N VAL A 311 -24.12 1.89 -15.40
CA VAL A 311 -22.78 2.34 -15.76
C VAL A 311 -22.85 3.06 -17.10
N THR A 312 -22.34 4.28 -17.17
CA THR A 312 -22.27 5.03 -18.45
C THR A 312 -20.81 5.34 -18.77
N LEU A 313 -20.37 4.88 -19.93
CA LEU A 313 -19.02 5.11 -20.47
C LEU A 313 -19.12 5.98 -21.72
N SER A 314 -18.26 7.01 -21.83
CA SER A 314 -18.19 7.87 -23.01
C SER A 314 -16.73 8.04 -23.48
N ASN A 315 -16.53 7.97 -24.80
CA ASN A 315 -15.25 8.19 -25.44
C ASN A 315 -15.25 9.53 -26.19
N SER A 316 -14.52 10.51 -25.69
CA SER A 316 -14.33 11.81 -26.34
C SER A 316 -13.11 11.86 -27.26
N GLY A 317 -12.32 10.79 -27.31
CA GLY A 317 -11.12 10.67 -28.15
C GLY A 317 -11.44 10.32 -29.60
N PRO A 318 -10.44 10.41 -30.50
CA PRO A 318 -10.61 10.13 -31.93
C PRO A 318 -10.47 8.64 -32.29
N ILE A 319 -10.05 7.79 -31.34
CA ILE A 319 -9.75 6.37 -31.57
C ILE A 319 -10.75 5.52 -30.77
N PRO A 320 -11.23 4.38 -31.30
CA PRO A 320 -12.05 3.45 -30.53
C PRO A 320 -11.29 2.92 -29.30
N LEU A 321 -11.95 2.87 -28.16
CA LEU A 321 -11.43 2.27 -26.93
C LEU A 321 -11.99 0.85 -26.81
N THR A 322 -11.18 -0.16 -27.10
CA THR A 322 -11.60 -1.57 -27.16
C THR A 322 -11.02 -2.37 -26.02
N GLY A 323 -11.81 -3.23 -25.40
CA GLY A 323 -11.41 -4.05 -24.27
C GLY A 323 -11.47 -3.29 -22.94
N ILE A 324 -12.38 -2.34 -22.80
CA ILE A 324 -12.61 -1.61 -21.54
C ILE A 324 -13.37 -2.52 -20.57
N VAL A 325 -12.75 -2.83 -19.45
CA VAL A 325 -13.31 -3.64 -18.36
C VAL A 325 -13.55 -2.79 -17.10
N ALA A 326 -14.33 -3.33 -16.17
CA ALA A 326 -14.52 -2.78 -14.83
C ALA A 326 -13.61 -3.51 -13.84
N ALA A 327 -12.82 -2.77 -13.08
CA ALA A 327 -12.04 -3.26 -11.95
C ALA A 327 -12.59 -2.64 -10.67
N CYS A 328 -13.45 -3.37 -9.97
CA CYS A 328 -14.12 -2.87 -8.76
C CYS A 328 -13.50 -3.46 -7.50
N ASN A 329 -13.80 -2.82 -6.36
CA ASN A 329 -13.43 -3.33 -5.03
C ASN A 329 -11.93 -3.67 -4.88
N ARG A 330 -11.04 -2.79 -5.27
CA ARG A 330 -9.58 -3.01 -5.23
C ARG A 330 -9.02 -3.30 -3.84
N VAL A 331 -9.66 -2.76 -2.80
CA VAL A 331 -9.23 -2.95 -1.40
C VAL A 331 -9.85 -4.17 -0.72
N GLY A 332 -10.71 -4.93 -1.41
CA GLY A 332 -11.31 -6.15 -0.88
C GLY A 332 -12.32 -5.93 0.25
N SER A 333 -12.96 -4.76 0.31
CA SER A 333 -13.96 -4.45 1.35
C SER A 333 -15.25 -5.26 1.13
N GLY A 334 -15.73 -5.91 2.18
CA GLY A 334 -16.88 -6.82 2.09
C GLY A 334 -18.22 -6.15 1.77
N PHE A 335 -18.35 -4.83 1.87
CA PHE A 335 -19.56 -4.06 1.57
C PHE A 335 -19.55 -3.42 0.17
N VAL A 336 -18.48 -3.60 -0.60
CA VAL A 336 -18.32 -3.06 -1.96
C VAL A 336 -18.65 -4.15 -2.97
N LEU A 337 -19.41 -3.80 -4.02
CA LEU A 337 -19.67 -4.73 -5.13
C LEU A 337 -18.37 -5.12 -5.81
N SER A 338 -18.24 -6.41 -6.13
CA SER A 338 -16.98 -6.98 -6.63
C SER A 338 -16.67 -6.60 -8.08
N GLY A 339 -17.67 -6.23 -8.86
CA GLY A 339 -17.53 -5.99 -10.29
C GLY A 339 -17.35 -7.27 -11.10
N ARG A 340 -17.66 -8.40 -10.51
CA ARG A 340 -17.41 -9.74 -11.09
C ARG A 340 -18.71 -10.52 -11.26
N GLY A 341 -18.63 -11.56 -12.08
CA GLY A 341 -19.75 -12.43 -12.30
C GLY A 341 -20.65 -12.04 -13.46
N PRO A 342 -21.66 -12.85 -13.76
CA PRO A 342 -22.45 -12.74 -14.99
C PRO A 342 -23.29 -11.47 -15.09
N GLY A 343 -23.66 -10.85 -13.95
CA GLY A 343 -24.42 -9.60 -13.94
C GLY A 343 -23.66 -8.38 -14.45
N TRP A 344 -22.32 -8.47 -14.58
CA TRP A 344 -21.48 -7.42 -15.16
C TRP A 344 -21.20 -7.62 -16.66
N GLY A 345 -21.62 -8.76 -17.25
CA GLY A 345 -21.48 -9.05 -18.66
C GLY A 345 -20.04 -8.85 -19.17
N ASP A 346 -19.92 -8.24 -20.35
CA ASP A 346 -18.62 -8.00 -20.99
C ASP A 346 -17.69 -7.08 -20.18
N LEU A 347 -18.23 -6.22 -19.31
CA LEU A 347 -17.41 -5.38 -18.42
C LEU A 347 -16.60 -6.20 -17.40
N ALA A 348 -17.01 -7.42 -17.09
CA ALA A 348 -16.28 -8.34 -16.21
C ALA A 348 -15.54 -9.46 -16.98
N ALA A 349 -15.58 -9.44 -18.31
CA ALA A 349 -15.01 -10.49 -19.18
C ALA A 349 -14.04 -9.89 -20.21
N ASP A 350 -14.37 -9.95 -21.50
CA ASP A 350 -13.50 -9.54 -22.59
C ASP A 350 -13.43 -8.02 -22.79
N GLY A 351 -14.24 -7.29 -22.05
CA GLY A 351 -14.34 -5.84 -22.15
C GLY A 351 -15.26 -5.37 -23.27
N VAL A 352 -15.57 -4.07 -23.27
CA VAL A 352 -16.45 -3.42 -24.23
C VAL A 352 -15.69 -2.47 -25.14
N THR A 353 -16.25 -2.19 -26.32
CA THR A 353 -15.74 -1.16 -27.23
C THR A 353 -16.61 0.08 -27.16
N ILE A 354 -15.98 1.25 -26.99
CA ILE A 354 -16.62 2.57 -27.04
C ILE A 354 -16.02 3.33 -28.24
N ALA A 355 -16.81 3.50 -29.29
CA ALA A 355 -16.37 4.19 -30.51
C ALA A 355 -16.11 5.70 -30.25
N PRO A 356 -15.35 6.39 -31.11
CA PRO A 356 -15.13 7.83 -31.02
C PRO A 356 -16.44 8.62 -30.93
N GLY A 357 -16.55 9.49 -29.93
CA GLY A 357 -17.75 10.29 -29.66
C GLY A 357 -18.95 9.50 -29.13
N GLN A 358 -18.81 8.19 -28.92
CA GLN A 358 -19.90 7.35 -28.43
C GLN A 358 -20.05 7.44 -26.91
N THR A 359 -21.31 7.41 -26.47
CA THR A 359 -21.70 7.13 -25.08
C THR A 359 -22.50 5.84 -25.06
N ARG A 360 -22.15 4.91 -24.17
CA ARG A 360 -22.85 3.64 -23.97
C ARG A 360 -23.25 3.51 -22.50
N THR A 361 -24.42 2.95 -22.29
CA THR A 361 -24.95 2.67 -20.95
C THR A 361 -25.11 1.16 -20.80
N PHE A 362 -24.74 0.66 -19.63
CA PHE A 362 -24.82 -0.74 -19.23
C PHE A 362 -25.61 -0.85 -17.94
N ASP A 363 -26.57 -1.76 -17.89
CA ASP A 363 -27.24 -2.15 -16.65
C ASP A 363 -26.52 -3.37 -16.10
N VAL A 364 -25.80 -3.19 -15.00
CA VAL A 364 -25.06 -4.26 -14.32
C VAL A 364 -25.74 -4.59 -13.01
N SER A 365 -25.60 -5.83 -12.55
CA SER A 365 -26.25 -6.26 -11.32
C SER A 365 -25.37 -7.19 -10.49
N GLU A 366 -25.49 -7.05 -9.16
CA GLU A 366 -24.77 -7.91 -8.21
C GLU A 366 -25.57 -7.98 -6.90
N THR A 367 -25.44 -9.11 -6.20
CA THR A 367 -26.13 -9.29 -4.91
C THR A 367 -25.50 -8.40 -3.83
N VAL A 368 -26.35 -7.68 -3.09
CA VAL A 368 -25.92 -6.86 -1.95
C VAL A 368 -25.27 -7.75 -0.88
N PRO A 369 -23.99 -7.53 -0.54
CA PRO A 369 -23.26 -8.38 0.38
C PRO A 369 -23.70 -8.21 1.83
N GLN A 370 -23.54 -9.26 2.65
CA GLN A 370 -23.92 -9.26 4.08
C GLN A 370 -23.24 -8.14 4.88
N ALA A 371 -21.99 -7.80 4.54
CA ALA A 371 -21.26 -6.76 5.27
C ALA A 371 -21.84 -5.34 5.10
N ALA A 372 -22.66 -5.12 4.07
CA ALA A 372 -23.38 -3.86 3.88
C ALA A 372 -24.37 -3.57 5.02
N PHE A 373 -24.89 -4.61 5.71
CA PHE A 373 -25.76 -4.46 6.88
C PHE A 373 -25.08 -3.68 8.02
N ASN A 374 -23.82 -4.01 8.32
CA ASN A 374 -23.08 -3.34 9.37
C ASN A 374 -22.48 -2.00 8.91
N ARG A 375 -22.33 -1.82 7.58
CA ARG A 375 -21.81 -0.56 7.03
C ARG A 375 -22.91 0.49 6.86
N GLY A 376 -24.18 0.06 6.73
CA GLY A 376 -25.33 0.94 6.49
C GLY A 376 -25.56 1.29 5.03
N TYR A 377 -24.66 0.87 4.12
CA TYR A 377 -24.75 1.09 2.68
C TYR A 377 -23.96 0.03 1.91
N VAL A 378 -24.33 -0.14 0.65
CA VAL A 378 -23.54 -0.85 -0.36
C VAL A 378 -22.88 0.18 -1.28
N LEU A 379 -21.62 -0.06 -1.64
CA LEU A 379 -20.84 0.80 -2.52
C LEU A 379 -20.56 0.09 -3.83
N ALA A 380 -20.74 0.77 -4.94
CA ALA A 380 -20.19 0.42 -6.24
C ALA A 380 -19.05 1.40 -6.53
N ALA A 381 -17.81 0.95 -6.53
CA ALA A 381 -16.64 1.77 -6.79
C ALA A 381 -15.72 1.01 -7.75
N CYS A 382 -15.60 1.53 -8.96
CA CYS A 382 -14.92 0.86 -10.07
C CYS A 382 -14.02 1.82 -10.84
N ASP A 383 -12.96 1.25 -11.36
CA ASP A 383 -12.10 1.85 -12.36
C ASP A 383 -12.37 1.17 -13.69
N PHE A 384 -12.56 1.96 -14.73
CA PHE A 384 -12.84 1.48 -16.08
C PHE A 384 -11.62 1.73 -16.96
N GLY A 385 -11.10 0.66 -17.56
CA GLY A 385 -9.91 0.76 -18.39
C GLY A 385 -9.53 -0.57 -19.00
N TYR A 386 -8.32 -0.61 -19.57
CA TYR A 386 -7.77 -1.86 -20.09
C TYR A 386 -7.40 -2.80 -18.94
N PRO A 387 -7.53 -4.13 -19.11
CA PRO A 387 -7.07 -5.09 -18.12
C PRO A 387 -5.58 -4.89 -17.82
N GLU A 388 -5.19 -5.09 -16.56
CA GLU A 388 -3.79 -5.09 -16.09
C GLU A 388 -3.00 -3.79 -16.38
N VAL A 389 -3.69 -2.65 -16.48
CA VAL A 389 -3.05 -1.33 -16.63
C VAL A 389 -2.99 -0.62 -15.28
N ASP A 390 -1.96 0.22 -15.13
CA ASP A 390 -1.78 1.06 -13.94
C ASP A 390 -2.95 2.03 -13.73
N THR A 391 -3.27 2.29 -12.46
CA THR A 391 -4.43 3.07 -12.01
C THR A 391 -4.50 4.49 -12.56
N GLU A 392 -3.38 5.09 -12.92
CA GLU A 392 -3.33 6.47 -13.41
C GLU A 392 -4.03 6.69 -14.76
N ASN A 393 -4.36 5.60 -15.47
CA ASN A 393 -4.97 5.65 -16.79
C ASN A 393 -6.40 5.09 -16.84
N HIS A 394 -7.14 5.13 -15.72
CA HIS A 394 -8.52 4.65 -15.66
C HIS A 394 -9.51 5.80 -15.56
N ALA A 395 -10.75 5.53 -15.96
CA ALA A 395 -11.89 6.38 -15.63
C ALA A 395 -12.57 5.84 -14.37
N GLU A 396 -12.54 6.61 -13.30
CA GLU A 396 -13.12 6.21 -12.02
C GLU A 396 -14.59 6.62 -11.92
N ALA A 397 -15.41 5.74 -11.36
CA ALA A 397 -16.79 6.07 -11.00
C ALA A 397 -17.21 5.30 -9.75
N GLN A 398 -18.00 5.96 -8.92
CA GLN A 398 -18.58 5.36 -7.73
C GLN A 398 -19.97 5.90 -7.45
N ASP A 399 -20.77 5.08 -6.78
CA ASP A 399 -22.05 5.44 -6.22
C ASP A 399 -22.38 4.53 -5.04
N ARG A 400 -23.27 4.98 -4.16
CA ARG A 400 -23.70 4.22 -2.99
C ARG A 400 -25.21 4.22 -2.84
N ALA A 401 -25.75 3.10 -2.32
CA ALA A 401 -27.14 2.99 -1.93
C ALA A 401 -27.26 2.56 -0.47
N ALA A 402 -28.26 3.06 0.23
CA ALA A 402 -28.50 2.72 1.62
C ALA A 402 -28.84 1.23 1.79
N VAL A 403 -28.31 0.63 2.85
CA VAL A 403 -28.72 -0.68 3.33
C VAL A 403 -29.09 -0.54 4.80
N PRO A 404 -30.39 -0.36 5.13
CA PRO A 404 -30.83 -0.25 6.52
C PRO A 404 -30.33 -1.44 7.33
N GLY A 405 -29.51 -1.17 8.33
CA GLY A 405 -28.76 -2.18 9.07
C GLY A 405 -28.82 -1.99 10.59
N ALA A 406 -27.91 -2.66 11.27
CA ALA A 406 -27.78 -2.55 12.71
C ALA A 406 -27.30 -1.14 13.10
N LYS A 407 -27.84 -0.64 14.23
CA LYS A 407 -27.36 0.60 14.84
C LYS A 407 -25.96 0.40 15.46
N GLY A 408 -25.18 1.46 15.48
CA GLY A 408 -23.86 1.52 16.12
C GLY A 408 -23.88 2.42 17.36
N THR A 409 -22.77 2.37 18.08
CA THR A 409 -22.49 3.26 19.21
C THR A 409 -21.20 4.02 18.94
N VAL A 410 -21.18 5.32 19.22
CA VAL A 410 -19.95 6.12 19.17
C VAL A 410 -19.55 6.43 20.61
N VAL A 411 -18.36 6.03 21.02
CA VAL A 411 -17.81 6.29 22.34
C VAL A 411 -16.50 7.06 22.22
N GLY A 412 -16.26 7.96 23.16
CA GLY A 412 -15.00 8.69 23.15
C GLY A 412 -14.60 9.21 24.50
N ASP A 413 -13.29 9.52 24.60
CA ASP A 413 -12.68 10.11 25.79
C ASP A 413 -11.97 11.40 25.39
N VAL A 414 -12.27 12.49 26.11
CA VAL A 414 -11.57 13.77 26.00
C VAL A 414 -10.58 13.88 27.14
N LYS A 415 -9.29 14.06 26.82
CA LYS A 415 -8.19 14.04 27.78
C LYS A 415 -7.27 15.27 27.64
N GLN A 416 -6.72 15.71 28.78
CA GLN A 416 -5.58 16.61 28.86
C GLN A 416 -4.40 15.83 29.47
N GLY A 417 -3.47 15.40 28.62
CA GLY A 417 -2.49 14.39 29.01
C GLY A 417 -3.16 13.05 29.37
N GLU A 418 -2.99 12.58 30.59
CA GLU A 418 -3.64 11.34 31.05
C GLU A 418 -4.96 11.56 31.81
N GLN A 419 -5.34 12.82 32.06
CA GLN A 419 -6.53 13.17 32.85
C GLN A 419 -7.74 13.39 31.95
N GLY A 420 -8.88 12.80 32.29
CA GLY A 420 -10.15 13.05 31.66
C GLY A 420 -10.64 14.48 31.88
N VAL A 421 -11.25 15.10 30.88
CA VAL A 421 -11.77 16.47 30.93
C VAL A 421 -13.29 16.45 30.92
N ALA A 422 -13.90 16.84 32.05
CA ALA A 422 -15.34 16.96 32.18
C ALA A 422 -15.88 18.25 31.53
N GLY A 423 -17.16 18.24 31.15
CA GLY A 423 -17.89 19.45 30.73
C GLY A 423 -17.60 19.89 29.29
N VAL A 424 -16.91 19.09 28.49
CA VAL A 424 -16.76 19.33 27.06
C VAL A 424 -18.08 18.93 26.37
N LYS A 425 -18.68 19.85 25.65
CA LYS A 425 -19.86 19.55 24.84
C LYS A 425 -19.44 18.92 23.53
N VAL A 426 -20.11 17.85 23.13
CA VAL A 426 -19.84 17.05 21.94
C VAL A 426 -21.11 16.94 21.10
N VAL A 427 -21.00 17.24 19.83
CA VAL A 427 -22.08 17.11 18.84
C VAL A 427 -21.64 16.19 17.73
N LEU A 428 -22.39 15.12 17.48
CA LEU A 428 -22.17 14.22 16.34
C LEU A 428 -23.06 14.63 15.18
N VAL A 429 -22.45 14.92 14.03
CA VAL A 429 -23.11 15.42 12.83
C VAL A 429 -22.84 14.47 11.67
N SER A 430 -23.87 14.09 10.92
CA SER A 430 -23.76 13.27 9.72
C SER A 430 -23.13 14.04 8.54
N ASP A 431 -22.77 13.35 7.47
CA ASP A 431 -22.32 13.93 6.19
C ASP A 431 -23.33 14.93 5.60
N GLN A 432 -24.62 14.81 5.94
CA GLN A 432 -25.70 15.73 5.53
C GLN A 432 -25.86 16.94 6.46
N HIS A 433 -24.88 17.18 7.33
CA HIS A 433 -24.90 18.28 8.31
C HIS A 433 -26.05 18.20 9.32
N CYS A 434 -26.56 17.01 9.61
CA CYS A 434 -27.62 16.78 10.58
C CYS A 434 -27.05 16.27 11.90
N PRO A 435 -27.36 16.89 13.05
CA PRO A 435 -27.09 16.30 14.35
C PRO A 435 -27.82 14.96 14.48
N VAL A 436 -27.07 13.90 14.84
CA VAL A 436 -27.60 12.53 14.84
C VAL A 436 -28.42 12.24 16.09
N THR A 437 -28.01 12.84 17.20
CA THR A 437 -28.67 12.80 18.51
C THR A 437 -28.44 14.12 19.24
N GLY A 438 -29.03 14.33 20.41
CA GLY A 438 -28.79 15.53 21.20
C GLY A 438 -27.31 15.70 21.57
N GLU A 439 -26.93 16.95 21.89
CA GLU A 439 -25.60 17.29 22.44
C GLU A 439 -25.29 16.42 23.67
N GLN A 440 -24.10 15.83 23.69
CA GLN A 440 -23.56 15.13 24.85
C GLN A 440 -22.58 16.02 25.61
N THR A 441 -22.38 15.74 26.89
CA THR A 441 -21.36 16.44 27.69
C THR A 441 -20.49 15.41 28.40
N THR A 442 -19.18 15.57 28.31
CA THR A 442 -18.25 14.61 28.91
C THR A 442 -18.40 14.55 30.43
N ASP A 443 -18.34 13.35 30.97
CA ASP A 443 -18.39 13.06 32.42
C ASP A 443 -17.07 13.42 33.13
N ALA A 444 -16.95 13.11 34.42
CA ALA A 444 -15.78 13.37 35.24
C ALA A 444 -14.51 12.65 34.76
N LYS A 445 -14.64 11.62 33.95
CA LYS A 445 -13.53 10.88 33.31
C LYS A 445 -13.23 11.35 31.89
N GLY A 446 -13.98 12.35 31.40
CA GLY A 446 -13.88 12.84 30.02
C GLY A 446 -14.66 11.98 29.03
N HIS A 447 -15.47 11.04 29.47
CA HIS A 447 -16.18 10.09 28.64
C HIS A 447 -17.48 10.65 28.08
N PHE A 448 -17.81 10.30 26.81
CA PHE A 448 -19.09 10.56 26.17
C PHE A 448 -19.53 9.37 25.31
N GLU A 449 -20.85 9.25 25.08
CA GLU A 449 -21.40 8.12 24.34
C GLU A 449 -22.67 8.53 23.56
N PHE A 450 -22.75 8.13 22.28
CA PHE A 450 -23.92 8.25 21.43
C PHE A 450 -24.41 6.85 21.06
N HIS A 451 -25.63 6.52 21.41
CA HIS A 451 -26.27 5.24 21.11
C HIS A 451 -27.17 5.33 19.87
N ASP A 452 -27.52 4.18 19.32
CA ASP A 452 -28.48 4.03 18.22
C ASP A 452 -28.14 4.85 16.96
N VAL A 453 -26.85 5.09 16.73
CA VAL A 453 -26.37 5.84 15.57
C VAL A 453 -26.53 4.99 14.31
N VAL A 454 -27.09 5.56 13.25
CA VAL A 454 -27.17 4.90 11.94
C VAL A 454 -25.76 4.72 11.39
N PRO A 455 -25.37 3.52 10.93
CA PRO A 455 -24.05 3.33 10.34
C PRO A 455 -23.86 4.22 9.10
N GLY A 456 -22.65 4.71 8.93
CA GLY A 456 -22.30 5.54 7.77
C GLY A 456 -20.88 6.08 7.85
N PRO A 457 -20.34 6.57 6.75
CA PRO A 457 -19.04 7.23 6.70
C PRO A 457 -19.18 8.71 7.07
N GLU A 458 -18.04 9.34 7.30
CA GLU A 458 -17.88 10.80 7.30
C GLU A 458 -18.68 11.56 8.36
N TYR A 459 -19.04 10.90 9.45
CA TYR A 459 -19.53 11.62 10.63
C TYR A 459 -18.47 12.59 11.13
N ARG A 460 -18.91 13.74 11.66
CA ARG A 460 -18.05 14.75 12.26
C ARG A 460 -18.41 14.96 13.73
N LEU A 461 -17.42 14.83 14.59
CA LEU A 461 -17.53 15.17 16.00
C LEU A 461 -17.07 16.60 16.20
N TYR A 462 -17.99 17.47 16.57
CA TYR A 462 -17.74 18.86 16.95
C TYR A 462 -17.57 18.91 18.47
N LEU A 463 -16.40 19.36 18.90
CA LEU A 463 -16.11 19.51 20.33
C LEU A 463 -16.09 20.98 20.70
N LEU A 464 -16.78 21.30 21.79
CA LEU A 464 -16.93 22.65 22.32
C LEU A 464 -16.34 22.64 23.75
N PRO A 465 -14.99 22.71 23.89
CA PRO A 465 -14.35 22.69 25.19
C PRO A 465 -14.67 23.94 26.00
N PRO A 466 -14.63 23.88 27.35
CA PRO A 466 -14.78 25.05 28.19
C PRO A 466 -13.64 26.05 27.97
N LYS A 467 -13.87 27.31 28.36
CA LYS A 467 -12.92 28.42 28.22
C LYS A 467 -11.56 28.04 28.87
N GLY A 468 -10.48 28.36 28.17
CA GLY A 468 -9.10 28.05 28.56
C GLY A 468 -8.60 26.69 28.06
N LEU A 469 -9.42 25.94 27.35
CA LEU A 469 -9.03 24.69 26.68
C LEU A 469 -9.34 24.74 25.19
N LYS A 470 -8.51 24.12 24.39
CA LYS A 470 -8.70 23.93 22.94
C LYS A 470 -8.40 22.48 22.55
N VAL A 471 -9.03 21.99 21.50
CA VAL A 471 -8.69 20.70 20.90
C VAL A 471 -7.31 20.80 20.28
N LYS A 472 -6.44 19.82 20.57
CA LYS A 472 -5.04 19.82 20.16
C LYS A 472 -4.85 19.59 18.67
N TYR A 473 -5.72 18.81 18.07
CA TYR A 473 -5.64 18.43 16.66
C TYR A 473 -6.83 19.00 15.88
N GLU A 474 -7.39 18.22 14.98
CA GLU A 474 -8.49 18.61 14.11
C GLU A 474 -9.83 18.69 14.87
N ASN A 475 -10.56 19.79 14.69
CA ASN A 475 -11.93 19.97 15.19
C ASN A 475 -12.77 20.70 14.12
N PRO A 476 -13.76 20.03 13.50
CA PRO A 476 -14.35 18.74 13.89
C PRO A 476 -13.49 17.52 13.51
N THR A 477 -13.55 16.47 14.32
CA THR A 477 -12.86 15.19 14.11
C THR A 477 -13.75 14.27 13.26
N ALA A 478 -13.19 13.65 12.23
CA ALA A 478 -13.89 12.67 11.41
C ALA A 478 -13.99 11.31 12.11
N ILE A 479 -15.12 10.63 11.97
CA ILE A 479 -15.35 9.28 12.47
C ILE A 479 -16.30 8.50 11.58
N ASP A 480 -16.00 7.22 11.34
CA ASP A 480 -16.90 6.27 10.69
C ASP A 480 -17.70 5.50 11.72
N VAL A 481 -18.99 5.38 11.50
CA VAL A 481 -19.88 4.62 12.39
C VAL A 481 -20.23 3.28 11.76
N TRP A 482 -19.96 2.22 12.49
CA TRP A 482 -20.26 0.85 12.11
C TRP A 482 -21.42 0.30 12.94
N GLY A 483 -22.33 -0.43 12.31
CA GLY A 483 -23.42 -1.11 13.00
C GLY A 483 -22.93 -2.29 13.84
N SER A 484 -23.66 -2.63 14.87
CA SER A 484 -23.37 -3.73 15.79
C SER A 484 -22.01 -3.65 16.49
N SER A 485 -21.39 -2.47 16.53
CA SER A 485 -20.09 -2.25 17.15
C SER A 485 -19.97 -0.86 17.75
N GLU A 486 -18.92 -0.67 18.53
CA GLU A 486 -18.51 0.64 19.07
C GLU A 486 -17.46 1.26 18.17
N SER A 487 -17.74 2.47 17.68
CA SER A 487 -16.75 3.33 17.02
C SER A 487 -16.09 4.19 18.09
N ARG A 488 -14.79 4.00 18.32
CA ARG A 488 -14.05 4.64 19.42
C ARG A 488 -13.18 5.79 18.92
N VAL A 489 -13.15 6.89 19.71
CA VAL A 489 -12.31 8.04 19.41
C VAL A 489 -11.67 8.59 20.68
N GLY A 490 -10.38 8.90 20.60
CA GLY A 490 -9.65 9.62 21.64
C GLY A 490 -9.38 11.05 21.18
N ILE A 491 -9.71 12.03 22.03
CA ILE A 491 -9.54 13.45 21.74
C ILE A 491 -8.61 14.06 22.79
N ASP A 492 -7.52 14.65 22.34
CA ASP A 492 -6.64 15.43 23.20
C ASP A 492 -7.02 16.91 23.19
N VAL A 493 -7.08 17.50 24.37
CA VAL A 493 -7.18 18.94 24.57
C VAL A 493 -5.95 19.48 25.27
N GLU A 494 -5.66 20.76 25.07
CA GLU A 494 -4.55 21.45 25.71
C GLU A 494 -4.96 22.84 26.19
N GLU A 495 -4.18 23.47 27.07
CA GLU A 495 -4.42 24.84 27.50
C GLU A 495 -4.36 25.80 26.32
N GLY A 496 -5.28 26.72 26.28
CA GLY A 496 -5.37 27.76 25.26
C GLY A 496 -6.79 28.11 24.89
N ASP A 497 -6.94 29.19 24.18
CA ASP A 497 -8.20 29.63 23.58
C ASP A 497 -8.12 29.40 22.06
N ALA A 498 -9.17 28.83 21.48
CA ALA A 498 -9.38 28.75 20.04
C ALA A 498 -10.83 29.13 19.73
N PRO A 499 -11.12 29.68 18.54
CA PRO A 499 -12.49 29.86 18.10
C PRO A 499 -13.23 28.52 18.14
N LEU A 500 -14.40 28.48 18.78
CA LEU A 500 -15.22 27.26 18.74
C LEU A 500 -15.72 27.03 17.31
N PRO A 501 -15.74 25.77 16.84
CA PRO A 501 -16.27 25.45 15.53
C PRO A 501 -17.75 25.78 15.46
N VAL A 502 -18.19 26.29 14.32
CA VAL A 502 -19.61 26.45 14.05
C VAL A 502 -20.18 25.09 13.68
N VAL A 503 -21.06 24.54 14.53
CA VAL A 503 -21.74 23.29 14.23
C VAL A 503 -22.74 23.56 13.10
N PRO A 504 -22.57 22.95 11.90
CA PRO A 504 -23.52 23.14 10.82
C PRO A 504 -24.83 22.41 11.15
N VAL A 505 -25.94 23.09 11.03
CA VAL A 505 -27.28 22.52 11.19
C VAL A 505 -28.12 23.00 10.02
N ASN A 506 -28.53 22.09 9.17
CA ASN A 506 -29.51 22.38 8.13
C ASN A 506 -30.81 21.65 8.45
N PRO A 507 -31.74 22.29 9.19
CA PRO A 507 -33.00 21.66 9.61
C PRO A 507 -33.90 21.20 8.45
N ALA A 508 -33.73 21.78 7.26
CA ALA A 508 -34.56 21.46 6.09
C ALA A 508 -34.21 20.08 5.50
N ASP A 509 -32.99 19.62 5.65
CA ASP A 509 -32.49 18.35 5.07
C ASP A 509 -32.50 17.20 6.08
N CYS A 510 -32.75 17.49 7.37
CA CYS A 510 -32.75 16.52 8.45
C CYS A 510 -34.09 15.75 8.54
N THR A 511 -34.51 15.09 7.49
CA THR A 511 -35.62 14.11 7.58
C THR A 511 -35.05 12.80 8.14
N ALA A 512 -35.58 12.39 9.28
CA ALA A 512 -35.17 11.22 10.00
C ALA A 512 -35.11 9.97 9.09
N GLY A 513 -33.92 9.52 8.76
CA GLY A 513 -33.63 8.14 8.37
C GLY A 513 -33.53 7.82 6.90
N ALA A 514 -33.36 8.75 5.97
CA ALA A 514 -33.07 8.42 4.58
C ALA A 514 -31.71 9.01 4.15
N PRO A 515 -30.72 8.19 3.75
CA PRO A 515 -29.60 8.68 2.99
C PRO A 515 -30.12 9.11 1.62
N THR A 516 -30.14 10.41 1.34
CA THR A 516 -30.48 10.91 0.01
C THR A 516 -29.27 10.74 -0.91
N SER A 517 -29.50 10.06 -2.02
CA SER A 517 -28.57 10.06 -3.13
C SER A 517 -28.44 11.50 -3.65
N THR A 518 -27.25 12.06 -3.62
CA THR A 518 -26.95 13.31 -4.32
C THR A 518 -26.82 13.04 -5.82
N THR A 519 -27.94 12.98 -6.52
CA THR A 519 -27.96 13.18 -7.96
C THR A 519 -27.71 14.66 -8.21
N GLY A 520 -26.47 15.03 -8.49
CA GLY A 520 -26.17 16.37 -8.99
C GLY A 520 -26.83 16.59 -10.35
N PRO A 521 -27.49 17.74 -10.59
CA PRO A 521 -28.08 18.03 -11.88
C PRO A 521 -27.00 18.24 -12.94
N ALA A 522 -27.12 17.52 -14.03
CA ALA A 522 -26.39 17.77 -15.25
C ALA A 522 -26.82 19.13 -15.84
N GLY A 523 -25.88 20.06 -15.92
CA GLY A 523 -26.02 21.21 -16.80
C GLY A 523 -25.62 22.56 -16.18
N GLY A 524 -24.52 23.11 -16.65
CA GLY A 524 -24.15 24.51 -16.39
C GLY A 524 -22.69 24.78 -16.70
N THR A 525 -22.44 25.33 -17.89
CA THR A 525 -21.18 25.95 -18.31
C THR A 525 -20.72 27.02 -17.35
N GLY A 526 -19.48 26.97 -16.89
CA GLY A 526 -18.85 28.07 -16.18
C GLY A 526 -17.54 27.67 -15.53
N GLY A 527 -16.42 28.18 -16.05
CA GLY A 527 -15.08 27.94 -15.56
C GLY A 527 -14.89 28.42 -14.13
N GLY A 528 -14.03 27.75 -13.41
CA GLY A 528 -13.56 28.17 -12.11
C GLY A 528 -12.81 27.04 -11.42
N GLN A 529 -11.51 27.24 -11.26
CA GLN A 529 -10.61 26.46 -10.42
C GLN A 529 -11.29 26.00 -9.16
N SER A 530 -11.08 24.75 -8.83
CA SER A 530 -10.64 24.42 -7.47
C SER A 530 -10.66 22.95 -7.18
N GLY A 531 -9.68 22.55 -6.48
CA GLY A 531 -9.79 21.67 -5.34
C GLY A 531 -10.35 20.30 -5.61
N GLY A 532 -9.44 19.32 -5.70
CA GLY A 532 -9.77 17.93 -5.68
C GLY A 532 -10.78 17.61 -4.60
N SER A 533 -11.95 17.23 -5.04
CA SER A 533 -12.88 16.48 -4.22
C SER A 533 -12.31 15.08 -4.12
N GLY A 534 -11.86 14.77 -2.95
CA GLY A 534 -11.18 13.57 -2.59
C GLY A 534 -11.85 12.32 -3.09
N LEU A 535 -11.05 11.45 -3.60
CA LEU A 535 -11.20 10.04 -3.38
C LEU A 535 -11.21 9.84 -1.86
N ALA A 536 -12.34 10.18 -1.26
CA ALA A 536 -12.53 10.07 0.16
C ALA A 536 -12.43 8.60 0.49
N SER A 537 -11.67 8.29 1.44
CA SER A 537 -11.64 7.08 2.24
C SER A 537 -10.88 5.85 1.73
N THR A 538 -10.73 5.58 0.45
CA THR A 538 -9.89 4.44 0.03
C THR A 538 -8.40 4.77 0.02
N GLY A 539 -8.03 6.04 -0.05
CA GLY A 539 -6.64 6.50 0.01
C GLY A 539 -6.09 6.71 1.42
N VAL A 540 -6.94 6.91 2.42
CA VAL A 540 -6.51 7.17 3.81
C VAL A 540 -5.87 5.93 4.44
N ASP A 541 -6.39 4.74 4.14
CA ASP A 541 -5.81 3.50 4.63
C ASP A 541 -4.43 3.20 4.00
N ALA A 542 -4.22 3.60 2.75
CA ALA A 542 -2.92 3.46 2.10
C ALA A 542 -1.87 4.43 2.67
N ILE A 543 -2.27 5.64 3.08
CA ILE A 543 -1.38 6.61 3.75
C ILE A 543 -1.06 6.13 5.17
N GLY A 544 -2.03 5.56 5.88
CA GLY A 544 -1.85 4.96 7.20
C GLY A 544 -0.86 3.80 7.19
N LEU A 545 -0.95 2.91 6.20
CA LEU A 545 0.01 1.80 6.02
C LEU A 545 1.39 2.30 5.58
N GLY A 546 1.47 3.33 4.75
CA GLY A 546 2.74 3.97 4.38
C GLY A 546 3.43 4.63 5.58
N ALA A 547 2.68 5.31 6.43
CA ALA A 547 3.21 5.93 7.65
C ALA A 547 3.68 4.90 8.68
N LEU A 548 2.97 3.77 8.83
CA LEU A 548 3.40 2.65 9.68
C LEU A 548 4.65 1.96 9.12
N ALA A 549 4.77 1.81 7.80
CA ALA A 549 5.98 1.26 7.18
C ALA A 549 7.20 2.19 7.36
N LEU A 550 7.02 3.51 7.25
CA LEU A 550 8.07 4.49 7.52
C LEU A 550 8.44 4.55 9.00
N LEU A 551 7.48 4.39 9.92
CA LEU A 551 7.74 4.32 11.36
C LEU A 551 8.49 3.02 11.72
N ALA A 552 8.14 1.90 11.10
CA ALA A 552 8.87 0.63 11.29
C ALA A 552 10.30 0.70 10.76
N LEU A 553 10.53 1.39 9.63
CA LEU A 553 11.87 1.63 9.10
C LEU A 553 12.67 2.61 9.97
N ALA A 554 12.05 3.65 10.53
CA ALA A 554 12.71 4.58 11.43
C ALA A 554 13.05 3.93 12.79
N LEU A 555 12.18 3.11 13.34
CA LEU A 555 12.42 2.35 14.58
C LEU A 555 13.44 1.22 14.36
N GLY A 556 13.39 0.51 13.23
CA GLY A 556 14.35 -0.52 12.85
C GLY A 556 15.75 0.06 12.61
N GLY A 557 15.86 1.20 11.92
CA GLY A 557 17.11 1.93 11.72
C GLY A 557 17.73 2.45 13.02
N GLY A 558 16.91 2.96 13.95
CA GLY A 558 17.34 3.45 15.25
C GLY A 558 17.93 2.35 16.15
N LEU A 559 17.38 1.14 16.11
CA LEU A 559 17.88 0.00 16.88
C LEU A 559 19.23 -0.52 16.35
N VAL A 560 19.44 -0.49 15.03
CA VAL A 560 20.74 -0.89 14.44
C VAL A 560 21.83 0.14 14.75
N PHE A 561 21.52 1.43 14.76
CA PHE A 561 22.48 2.49 15.15
C PHE A 561 22.78 2.47 16.66
N GLY A 562 21.79 2.21 17.51
CA GLY A 562 21.96 2.08 18.96
C GLY A 562 22.81 0.86 19.35
N ALA A 563 22.67 -0.26 18.64
CA ALA A 563 23.45 -1.47 18.87
C ALA A 563 24.93 -1.32 18.42
N ARG A 564 25.21 -0.53 17.40
CA ARG A 564 26.60 -0.24 16.98
C ARG A 564 27.34 0.69 17.95
N ARG A 565 26.66 1.64 18.60
CA ARG A 565 27.31 2.53 19.59
C ARG A 565 27.66 1.86 20.92
N ARG A 566 27.04 0.73 21.26
CA ARG A 566 27.36 -0.03 22.48
C ARG A 566 28.50 -1.06 22.32
N ARG A 567 29.05 -1.23 21.11
CA ARG A 567 30.20 -2.11 20.84
C ARG A 567 31.52 -1.36 20.67
N SER A 568 31.53 -0.05 20.77
CA SER A 568 32.70 0.81 20.68
C SER A 568 32.92 1.68 21.93
N ALA A 569 32.40 1.23 23.11
CA ALA A 569 32.74 1.77 24.41
C ALA A 569 33.18 0.65 25.33
#